data_bb1045766eee2e4057b8e837eb58f4b5
#
_entry.id   bb1045766eee2e4057b8e837eb58f4b5
#
_cell.length_a   1.000
_cell.length_b   1.000
_cell.length_c   1.000
_cell.angle_alpha   90.00
_cell.angle_beta   90.00
_cell.angle_gamma   90.00
#
_symmetry.space_group_name_H-M   'P 1'
#
loop_
_entity.id
_entity.type
_entity.pdbx_description
1 polymer ?
#
loop_
_entity_poly.entity_id
_entity_poly.type
_entity_poly.pdbx_seq_one_letter_code
_entity_poly.pdbx_strand_id
1 'polypeptide(L)'
;AAFFDADGDGDMDLYVTSGGNEYEIGSKYYQDRLYLNDGKGAFTRASDALPDLRSSNGPVAAADYDGDGDVDLFVGGRQTPGAYPTGTQSYLLQNDGQGRFTDVTPQLAPEGLTGMVTDALWTDFNGDGQPDLIVVGAWMTPRFFSQSDGAFKEVTAATGLENLSGWY
;
A
#
# COMPACT_ATOMS: atom_id res chain seq x y z
N ALA A 1 3.78 5.45 -7.71
CA ALA A 1 3.86 4.36 -8.70
C ALA A 1 4.97 3.40 -8.30
N ALA A 2 4.84 2.11 -8.67
CA ALA A 2 5.86 1.09 -8.49
C ALA A 2 5.98 0.22 -9.74
N PHE A 3 7.19 -0.31 -9.95
CA PHE A 3 7.46 -1.36 -10.92
C PHE A 3 7.77 -2.66 -10.19
N PHE A 4 7.13 -3.74 -10.58
CA PHE A 4 7.34 -5.10 -10.08
C PHE A 4 6.73 -6.11 -11.06
N ASP A 5 7.10 -7.37 -10.97
CA ASP A 5 6.49 -8.46 -11.72
C ASP A 5 5.16 -8.84 -11.05
N ALA A 6 4.03 -8.50 -11.66
CA ALA A 6 2.71 -8.68 -11.06
C ALA A 6 2.07 -10.02 -11.44
N ASP A 7 2.41 -10.59 -12.61
CA ASP A 7 1.78 -11.82 -13.12
C ASP A 7 2.72 -13.01 -13.25
N GLY A 8 3.97 -12.87 -12.75
CA GLY A 8 4.94 -13.93 -12.68
C GLY A 8 5.60 -14.29 -14.02
N ASP A 9 5.51 -13.41 -15.02
CA ASP A 9 6.07 -13.66 -16.36
C ASP A 9 7.54 -13.22 -16.50
N GLY A 10 8.09 -12.54 -15.49
CA GLY A 10 9.47 -12.07 -15.40
C GLY A 10 9.68 -10.66 -15.95
N ASP A 11 8.65 -10.00 -16.42
CA ASP A 11 8.69 -8.64 -16.92
C ASP A 11 8.21 -7.64 -15.85
N MET A 12 8.71 -6.41 -15.89
CA MET A 12 8.32 -5.40 -14.89
C MET A 12 7.05 -4.68 -15.30
N ASP A 13 6.00 -4.85 -14.53
CA ASP A 13 4.70 -4.21 -14.66
C ASP A 13 4.65 -2.88 -13.94
N LEU A 14 3.65 -2.06 -14.21
CA LEU A 14 3.51 -0.73 -13.65
C LEU A 14 2.20 -0.56 -12.88
N TYR A 15 2.30 -0.36 -11.57
CA TYR A 15 1.21 0.10 -10.72
C TYR A 15 1.24 1.62 -10.58
N VAL A 16 0.09 2.27 -10.83
CA VAL A 16 -0.06 3.72 -10.75
C VAL A 16 -1.16 4.07 -9.77
N THR A 17 -0.78 4.70 -8.66
CA THR A 17 -1.73 5.28 -7.71
C THR A 17 -2.41 6.50 -8.30
N SER A 18 -3.66 6.70 -7.92
CA SER A 18 -4.45 7.88 -8.26
C SER A 18 -4.72 8.69 -6.99
N GLY A 19 -4.12 9.86 -6.91
CA GLY A 19 -4.28 10.77 -5.78
C GLY A 19 -4.67 12.16 -6.27
N GLY A 20 -5.05 13.00 -5.32
CA GLY A 20 -5.40 14.40 -5.60
C GLY A 20 -6.52 14.89 -4.70
N ASN A 21 -7.02 16.09 -5.00
CA ASN A 21 -8.05 16.77 -4.21
C ASN A 21 -9.13 17.43 -5.09
N GLU A 22 -9.13 17.08 -6.39
CA GLU A 22 -9.92 17.76 -7.42
C GLU A 22 -11.34 17.20 -7.56
N TYR A 23 -11.57 15.97 -7.04
CA TYR A 23 -12.83 15.28 -7.18
C TYR A 23 -13.45 14.96 -5.81
N GLU A 24 -14.75 14.64 -5.82
CA GLU A 24 -15.47 14.20 -4.62
C GLU A 24 -14.94 12.85 -4.09
N ILE A 25 -15.12 12.62 -2.79
CA ILE A 25 -14.78 11.34 -2.12
C ILE A 25 -15.48 10.19 -2.86
N GLY A 26 -14.74 9.12 -3.12
CA GLY A 26 -15.26 7.95 -3.83
C GLY A 26 -15.37 8.12 -5.35
N SER A 27 -14.82 9.19 -5.91
CA SER A 27 -14.80 9.41 -7.36
C SER A 27 -14.04 8.29 -8.09
N LYS A 28 -14.58 7.85 -9.23
CA LYS A 28 -13.91 6.87 -10.12
C LYS A 28 -12.51 7.33 -10.60
N TYR A 29 -12.22 8.61 -10.53
CA TYR A 29 -10.91 9.16 -10.93
C TYR A 29 -9.83 8.88 -9.91
N TYR A 30 -10.19 8.44 -8.69
CA TYR A 30 -9.23 7.97 -7.67
C TYR A 30 -8.93 6.47 -7.77
N GLN A 31 -9.54 5.73 -8.71
CA GLN A 31 -9.23 4.33 -8.93
C GLN A 31 -7.79 4.16 -9.42
N ASP A 32 -7.00 3.37 -8.72
CA ASP A 32 -5.65 3.00 -9.11
C ASP A 32 -5.64 2.10 -10.36
N ARG A 33 -4.48 1.97 -10.99
CA ARG A 33 -4.35 1.27 -12.26
C ARG A 33 -3.13 0.37 -12.27
N LEU A 34 -3.32 -0.85 -12.78
CA LEU A 34 -2.23 -1.76 -13.11
C LEU A 34 -2.10 -1.82 -14.63
N TYR A 35 -0.87 -1.84 -15.12
CA TYR A 35 -0.51 -2.03 -16.51
C TYR A 35 0.48 -3.17 -16.61
N LEU A 36 0.13 -4.23 -17.34
CA LEU A 36 1.00 -5.36 -17.63
C LEU A 36 1.90 -5.04 -18.83
N ASN A 37 3.18 -5.38 -18.71
CA ASN A 37 4.20 -5.23 -19.73
C ASN A 37 4.23 -6.49 -20.61
N ASP A 38 4.65 -6.38 -21.85
CA ASP A 38 4.85 -7.49 -22.78
C ASP A 38 6.34 -7.90 -22.94
N GLY A 39 7.20 -7.45 -22.03
CA GLY A 39 8.65 -7.64 -22.08
C GLY A 39 9.37 -6.86 -23.18
N LYS A 40 8.64 -6.06 -23.93
CA LYS A 40 9.19 -5.22 -25.02
C LYS A 40 8.91 -3.73 -24.81
N GLY A 41 8.34 -3.40 -23.65
CA GLY A 41 8.02 -2.03 -23.26
C GLY A 41 6.65 -1.55 -23.72
N ALA A 42 5.76 -2.43 -24.18
CA ALA A 42 4.37 -2.10 -24.44
C ALA A 42 3.50 -2.48 -23.23
N PHE A 43 2.77 -1.52 -22.69
CA PHE A 43 1.95 -1.67 -21.50
C PHE A 43 0.46 -1.75 -21.84
N THR A 44 -0.23 -2.74 -21.29
CA THR A 44 -1.67 -2.93 -21.43
C THR A 44 -2.36 -2.81 -20.09
N ARG A 45 -3.41 -2.00 -20.00
CA ARG A 45 -4.15 -1.83 -18.74
C ARG A 45 -4.92 -3.11 -18.38
N ALA A 46 -4.66 -3.64 -17.18
CA ALA A 46 -5.39 -4.75 -16.57
C ALA A 46 -6.63 -4.22 -15.84
N SER A 47 -7.76 -4.10 -16.54
CA SER A 47 -8.95 -3.37 -16.05
C SER A 47 -9.64 -4.04 -14.86
N ASP A 48 -9.53 -5.36 -14.72
CA ASP A 48 -10.21 -6.16 -13.69
C ASP A 48 -9.23 -6.71 -12.64
N ALA A 49 -8.00 -6.18 -12.61
CA ALA A 49 -6.93 -6.67 -11.75
C ALA A 49 -7.01 -6.16 -10.31
N LEU A 50 -7.59 -4.99 -10.10
CA LEU A 50 -7.61 -4.31 -8.81
C LEU A 50 -9.02 -4.23 -8.23
N PRO A 51 -9.16 -4.33 -6.89
CA PRO A 51 -10.42 -4.02 -6.22
C PRO A 51 -10.81 -2.55 -6.39
N ASP A 52 -12.05 -2.21 -6.07
CA ASP A 52 -12.56 -0.83 -6.15
C ASP A 52 -12.07 -0.01 -4.95
N LEU A 53 -10.96 0.70 -5.11
CA LEU A 53 -10.25 1.45 -4.06
C LEU A 53 -10.33 2.96 -4.29
N ARG A 54 -11.47 3.54 -4.49
CA ARG A 54 -11.65 4.96 -4.87
C ARG A 54 -11.23 5.95 -3.79
N SER A 55 -10.00 5.81 -3.29
CA SER A 55 -9.35 6.69 -2.32
C SER A 55 -8.28 7.53 -2.99
N SER A 56 -8.03 8.72 -2.46
CA SER A 56 -6.88 9.52 -2.86
C SER A 56 -5.61 8.89 -2.29
N ASN A 57 -4.94 8.05 -3.08
CA ASN A 57 -3.76 7.30 -2.70
C ASN A 57 -2.47 8.06 -3.03
N GLY A 58 -1.36 7.63 -2.44
CA GLY A 58 -0.04 8.24 -2.58
C GLY A 58 1.05 7.19 -2.85
N PRO A 59 1.88 6.85 -1.87
CA PRO A 59 2.95 5.89 -2.06
C PRO A 59 2.42 4.47 -2.21
N VAL A 60 3.23 3.63 -2.83
CA VAL A 60 3.03 2.19 -2.89
C VAL A 60 4.35 1.49 -2.60
N ALA A 61 4.33 0.50 -1.74
CA ALA A 61 5.46 -0.35 -1.41
C ALA A 61 5.12 -1.80 -1.77
N ALA A 62 6.01 -2.44 -2.53
CA ALA A 62 5.83 -3.79 -3.05
C ALA A 62 6.76 -4.77 -2.33
N ALA A 63 6.25 -5.91 -1.89
CA ALA A 63 6.99 -7.03 -1.33
C ALA A 63 6.13 -8.28 -1.31
N ASP A 64 6.75 -9.45 -1.36
CA ASP A 64 6.15 -10.71 -0.95
C ASP A 64 6.10 -10.73 0.58
N TYR A 65 4.98 -10.26 1.17
CA TYR A 65 4.90 -10.14 2.62
C TYR A 65 4.40 -11.42 3.31
N ASP A 66 3.73 -12.31 2.59
CA ASP A 66 3.21 -13.55 3.17
C ASP A 66 4.04 -14.81 2.81
N GLY A 67 5.06 -14.65 1.96
CA GLY A 67 6.03 -15.68 1.64
C GLY A 67 5.51 -16.71 0.64
N ASP A 68 4.50 -16.38 -0.16
CA ASP A 68 3.94 -17.26 -1.18
C ASP A 68 4.68 -17.19 -2.52
N GLY A 69 5.58 -16.22 -2.68
CA GLY A 69 6.43 -16.01 -3.85
C GLY A 69 5.89 -14.95 -4.81
N ASP A 70 4.71 -14.42 -4.58
CA ASP A 70 4.09 -13.40 -5.39
C ASP A 70 4.30 -12.00 -4.77
N VAL A 71 4.34 -10.96 -5.57
CA VAL A 71 4.57 -9.61 -5.05
C VAL A 71 3.26 -8.94 -4.69
N ASP A 72 3.12 -8.61 -3.41
CA ASP A 72 1.99 -7.91 -2.83
C ASP A 72 2.23 -6.41 -2.68
N LEU A 73 1.19 -5.64 -2.34
CA LEU A 73 1.28 -4.19 -2.23
C LEU A 73 0.73 -3.66 -0.90
N PHE A 74 1.48 -2.73 -0.32
CA PHE A 74 0.91 -1.70 0.54
C PHE A 74 0.62 -0.45 -0.30
N VAL A 75 -0.60 0.07 -0.25
CA VAL A 75 -1.02 1.31 -0.93
C VAL A 75 -1.38 2.34 0.12
N GLY A 76 -0.57 3.37 0.25
CA GLY A 76 -0.74 4.42 1.27
C GLY A 76 -1.82 5.43 0.89
N GLY A 77 -2.81 5.60 1.76
CA GLY A 77 -3.81 6.66 1.65
C GLY A 77 -3.17 8.03 1.90
N ARG A 78 -3.34 8.98 0.99
CA ARG A 78 -2.68 10.29 1.07
C ARG A 78 -3.50 11.32 1.82
N GLN A 79 -4.78 11.47 1.47
CA GLN A 79 -5.67 12.44 2.12
C GLN A 79 -7.13 12.20 1.77
N THR A 80 -8.03 12.67 2.62
CA THR A 80 -9.46 12.73 2.28
C THR A 80 -9.70 13.97 1.41
N PRO A 81 -10.21 13.82 0.17
CA PRO A 81 -10.47 14.96 -0.71
C PRO A 81 -11.39 15.99 -0.07
N GLY A 82 -11.02 17.26 -0.18
CA GLY A 82 -11.79 18.40 0.39
C GLY A 82 -11.69 18.57 1.91
N ALA A 83 -10.97 17.69 2.63
CA ALA A 83 -10.92 17.68 4.09
C ALA A 83 -9.49 17.69 4.66
N TYR A 84 -8.55 18.38 4.01
CA TYR A 84 -7.19 18.53 4.55
C TYR A 84 -7.21 19.18 5.94
N PRO A 85 -6.44 18.69 6.94
CA PRO A 85 -5.46 17.62 6.91
C PRO A 85 -6.00 16.26 7.42
N THR A 86 -7.07 15.75 6.84
CA THR A 86 -7.64 14.46 7.23
C THR A 86 -7.03 13.35 6.36
N GLY A 87 -6.46 12.33 7.02
CA GLY A 87 -5.96 11.12 6.38
C GLY A 87 -7.08 10.27 5.80
N THR A 88 -6.73 9.34 4.93
CA THR A 88 -7.65 8.35 4.36
C THR A 88 -7.14 6.94 4.58
N GLN A 89 -7.95 5.94 4.23
CA GLN A 89 -7.62 4.53 4.36
C GLN A 89 -6.46 4.15 3.44
N SER A 90 -5.51 3.40 3.96
CA SER A 90 -4.48 2.68 3.22
C SER A 90 -4.87 1.21 3.06
N TYR A 91 -4.29 0.51 2.11
CA TYR A 91 -4.68 -0.85 1.74
C TYR A 91 -3.49 -1.81 1.73
N LEU A 92 -3.76 -3.05 2.14
CA LEU A 92 -2.93 -4.21 1.88
C LEU A 92 -3.60 -5.01 0.77
N LEU A 93 -2.93 -5.17 -0.35
CA LEU A 93 -3.42 -5.85 -1.53
C LEU A 93 -2.62 -7.12 -1.74
N GLN A 94 -3.26 -8.28 -1.60
CA GLN A 94 -2.66 -9.58 -1.86
C GLN A 94 -2.81 -9.93 -3.33
N ASN A 95 -1.71 -10.35 -3.94
CA ASN A 95 -1.65 -10.86 -5.31
C ASN A 95 -2.02 -12.34 -5.34
N ASP A 96 -2.50 -12.85 -6.47
CA ASP A 96 -2.74 -14.27 -6.72
C ASP A 96 -1.68 -14.90 -7.66
N GLY A 97 -0.58 -14.17 -7.92
CA GLY A 97 0.49 -14.56 -8.83
C GLY A 97 0.11 -14.50 -10.31
N GLN A 98 -1.05 -13.95 -10.63
CA GLN A 98 -1.55 -13.76 -12.00
C GLN A 98 -1.94 -12.29 -12.26
N GLY A 99 -1.43 -11.38 -11.43
CA GLY A 99 -1.70 -9.95 -11.54
C GLY A 99 -3.10 -9.53 -11.06
N ARG A 100 -3.77 -10.35 -10.23
CA ARG A 100 -5.06 -10.01 -9.63
C ARG A 100 -4.90 -9.77 -8.15
N PHE A 101 -5.40 -8.65 -7.68
CA PHE A 101 -5.23 -8.20 -6.31
C PHE A 101 -6.54 -8.22 -5.54
N THR A 102 -6.46 -8.67 -4.29
CA THR A 102 -7.57 -8.66 -3.34
C THR A 102 -7.23 -7.74 -2.17
N ASP A 103 -8.17 -6.90 -1.74
CA ASP A 103 -8.02 -6.11 -0.51
C ASP A 103 -8.19 -7.01 0.71
N VAL A 104 -7.08 -7.24 1.41
CA VAL A 104 -7.01 -8.06 2.63
C VAL A 104 -6.82 -7.20 3.89
N THR A 105 -6.90 -5.89 3.77
CA THR A 105 -6.73 -4.95 4.89
C THR A 105 -7.63 -5.29 6.09
N PRO A 106 -8.93 -5.61 5.90
CA PRO A 106 -9.81 -5.92 7.04
C PRO A 106 -9.40 -7.17 7.83
N GLN A 107 -8.75 -8.12 7.14
CA GLN A 107 -8.29 -9.38 7.74
C GLN A 107 -6.94 -9.23 8.45
N LEU A 108 -5.99 -8.55 7.78
CA LEU A 108 -4.60 -8.47 8.23
C LEU A 108 -4.31 -7.28 9.13
N ALA A 109 -5.06 -6.19 9.00
CA ALA A 109 -4.92 -4.99 9.80
C ALA A 109 -6.29 -4.48 10.30
N PRO A 110 -6.98 -5.24 11.16
CA PRO A 110 -8.36 -4.94 11.58
C PRO A 110 -8.50 -3.61 12.35
N GLU A 111 -7.41 -3.09 12.91
CA GLU A 111 -7.37 -1.77 13.56
C GLU A 111 -7.34 -0.61 12.55
N GLY A 112 -7.20 -0.93 11.26
CA GLY A 112 -7.15 0.02 10.16
C GLY A 112 -5.77 0.65 9.95
N LEU A 113 -5.57 1.12 8.72
CA LEU A 113 -4.31 1.72 8.24
C LEU A 113 -4.59 3.15 7.75
N THR A 114 -5.20 3.99 8.59
CA THR A 114 -5.57 5.36 8.20
C THR A 114 -4.43 6.33 8.47
N GLY A 115 -4.16 7.23 7.52
CA GLY A 115 -3.13 8.26 7.67
C GLY A 115 -3.04 9.19 6.46
N MET A 116 -2.14 10.16 6.54
CA MET A 116 -1.70 10.97 5.40
C MET A 116 -0.33 10.48 4.94
N VAL A 117 -0.31 9.26 4.43
CA VAL A 117 0.93 8.53 4.13
C VAL A 117 1.72 9.22 3.02
N THR A 118 3.02 9.39 3.24
CA THR A 118 3.96 9.95 2.26
C THR A 118 4.97 8.91 1.77
N ASP A 119 5.26 7.90 2.59
CA ASP A 119 6.12 6.79 2.21
C ASP A 119 5.86 5.55 3.10
N ALA A 120 6.28 4.38 2.62
CA ALA A 120 6.23 3.12 3.36
C ALA A 120 7.38 2.20 2.95
N LEU A 121 7.81 1.37 3.88
CA LEU A 121 8.93 0.45 3.69
C LEU A 121 8.60 -0.92 4.30
N TRP A 122 8.85 -1.96 3.51
CA TRP A 122 8.88 -3.33 4.00
C TRP A 122 10.29 -3.68 4.48
N THR A 123 10.40 -4.21 5.70
CA THR A 123 11.68 -4.62 6.29
C THR A 123 11.43 -5.50 7.52
N ASP A 124 12.26 -6.49 7.74
CA ASP A 124 12.31 -7.22 9.00
C ASP A 124 13.08 -6.36 10.03
N PHE A 125 12.37 -5.46 10.74
CA PHE A 125 13.03 -4.59 11.72
C PHE A 125 13.23 -5.23 13.08
N ASN A 126 12.51 -6.31 13.38
CA ASN A 126 12.57 -7.02 14.67
C ASN A 126 13.46 -8.27 14.63
N GLY A 127 13.90 -8.73 13.46
CA GLY A 127 14.80 -9.86 13.25
C GLY A 127 14.13 -11.22 13.38
N ASP A 128 12.81 -11.30 13.15
CA ASP A 128 12.07 -12.56 13.24
C ASP A 128 11.95 -13.32 11.91
N GLY A 129 12.44 -12.73 10.82
CA GLY A 129 12.44 -13.29 9.48
C GLY A 129 11.16 -13.03 8.68
N GLN A 130 10.22 -12.26 9.22
CA GLN A 130 9.00 -11.86 8.52
C GLN A 130 9.11 -10.40 8.05
N PRO A 131 8.54 -10.05 6.89
CA PRO A 131 8.46 -8.64 6.49
C PRO A 131 7.50 -7.86 7.38
N ASP A 132 8.02 -6.85 8.05
CA ASP A 132 7.24 -5.87 8.80
C ASP A 132 7.00 -4.62 7.95
N LEU A 133 6.06 -3.76 8.35
CA LEU A 133 5.72 -2.55 7.62
C LEU A 133 6.00 -1.29 8.46
N ILE A 134 6.79 -0.38 7.92
CA ILE A 134 6.99 0.96 8.46
C ILE A 134 6.27 1.97 7.58
N VAL A 135 5.44 2.82 8.18
CA VAL A 135 4.65 3.83 7.47
C VAL A 135 4.97 5.21 8.04
N VAL A 136 5.27 6.16 7.16
CA VAL A 136 5.50 7.56 7.50
C VAL A 136 4.56 8.48 6.74
N GLY A 137 4.26 9.64 7.31
CA GLY A 137 3.33 10.54 6.66
C GLY A 137 3.25 11.93 7.28
N ALA A 138 2.51 12.82 6.61
CA ALA A 138 2.27 14.16 7.09
C ALA A 138 1.27 14.15 8.27
N TRP A 139 1.53 14.94 9.30
CA TRP A 139 0.66 15.06 10.48
C TRP A 139 0.45 13.75 11.27
N MET A 140 1.38 12.82 11.17
CA MET A 140 1.34 11.55 11.90
C MET A 140 2.72 11.20 12.44
N THR A 141 2.76 10.39 13.49
CA THR A 141 4.00 9.73 13.92
C THR A 141 4.34 8.59 12.95
N PRO A 142 5.62 8.23 12.78
CA PRO A 142 5.97 6.97 12.12
C PRO A 142 5.22 5.81 12.80
N ARG A 143 4.63 4.93 11.99
CA ARG A 143 3.91 3.75 12.49
C ARG A 143 4.67 2.49 12.11
N PHE A 144 4.80 1.60 13.06
CA PHE A 144 5.50 0.33 12.92
C PHE A 144 4.50 -0.80 13.12
N PHE A 145 4.37 -1.64 12.12
CA PHE A 145 3.49 -2.80 12.14
C PHE A 145 4.33 -4.06 12.02
N SER A 146 4.33 -4.88 13.08
CA SER A 146 4.98 -6.19 13.05
C SER A 146 4.01 -7.24 12.59
N GLN A 147 4.46 -8.12 11.69
CA GLN A 147 3.71 -9.27 11.24
C GLN A 147 3.85 -10.41 12.26
N SER A 148 2.74 -11.02 12.61
CA SER A 148 2.69 -12.21 13.44
C SER A 148 1.44 -13.04 13.13
N ASP A 149 1.60 -14.34 12.95
CA ASP A 149 0.50 -15.26 12.63
C ASP A 149 -0.35 -14.82 11.42
N GLY A 150 0.29 -14.21 10.41
CA GLY A 150 -0.37 -13.74 9.20
C GLY A 150 -1.17 -12.43 9.37
N ALA A 151 -1.00 -11.70 10.47
CA ALA A 151 -1.66 -10.42 10.71
C ALA A 151 -0.65 -9.33 11.12
N PHE A 152 -0.96 -8.08 10.77
CA PHE A 152 -0.17 -6.92 11.14
C PHE A 152 -0.71 -6.27 12.40
N LYS A 153 0.16 -6.12 13.39
CA LYS A 153 -0.14 -5.43 14.65
C LYS A 153 0.72 -4.19 14.79
N GLU A 154 0.11 -3.07 15.13
CA GLU A 154 0.87 -1.87 15.43
C GLU A 154 1.68 -2.02 16.72
N VAL A 155 2.99 -1.80 16.62
CA VAL A 155 3.96 -1.91 17.73
C VAL A 155 4.75 -0.62 17.94
N THR A 156 4.28 0.50 17.42
CA THR A 156 4.95 1.82 17.47
C THR A 156 5.39 2.19 18.89
N ALA A 157 4.54 1.97 19.89
CA ALA A 157 4.89 2.27 21.28
C ALA A 157 6.08 1.45 21.80
N ALA A 158 6.27 0.23 21.32
CA ALA A 158 7.40 -0.61 21.72
C ALA A 158 8.75 -0.15 21.11
N THR A 159 8.71 0.64 20.05
CA THR A 159 9.92 1.21 19.41
C THR A 159 10.47 2.43 20.14
N GLY A 160 9.68 3.07 21.02
CA GLY A 160 10.02 4.35 21.66
C GLY A 160 9.89 5.57 20.74
N LEU A 161 9.31 5.42 19.56
CA LEU A 161 9.16 6.47 18.55
C LEU A 161 7.74 7.08 18.48
N GLU A 162 6.87 6.70 19.39
CA GLU A 162 5.46 7.13 19.43
C GLU A 162 5.26 8.64 19.65
N ASN A 163 6.31 9.34 20.12
CA ASN A 163 6.27 10.78 20.38
C ASN A 163 6.98 11.62 19.29
N LEU A 164 7.42 10.99 18.21
CA LEU A 164 7.99 11.72 17.08
C LEU A 164 6.85 12.33 16.26
N SER A 165 6.47 13.54 16.60
CA SER A 165 5.57 14.33 15.74
C SER A 165 6.38 15.33 14.94
N GLY A 166 6.21 15.34 13.63
CA GLY A 166 6.94 16.25 12.75
C GLY A 166 6.17 16.51 11.45
N TRP A 167 6.64 17.55 10.76
CA TRP A 167 6.28 17.82 9.38
C TRP A 167 7.23 16.99 8.51
N TYR A 168 6.74 15.96 7.85
CA TYR A 168 7.53 15.13 6.94
C TYR A 168 6.96 15.19 5.52
#